data_fae1ca436b3374b14a92bc1a24ac215a
#
_entry.id   fae1ca436b3374b14a92bc1a24ac215a
#
_cell.length_a   1.000
_cell.length_b   1.000
_cell.length_c   1.000
_cell.angle_alpha   90.00
_cell.angle_beta   90.00
_cell.angle_gamma   90.00
#
_symmetry.space_group_name_H-M   'P 1'
#
loop_
_entity.id
_entity.type
_entity.pdbx_description
1 polymer ?
#
loop_
_entity_poly.entity_id
_entity_poly.type
_entity_poly.pdbx_seq_one_letter_code
_entity_poly.pdbx_strand_id
1 'polypeptide(L)'
;MSVAEQALAGTGVAGTETVHANLLPPALIAHALRRNEGRLSADGAFIAVTGTHTGRSVQDKFVVEDPDVRADIWWGKVNQPMAPERFSDLAARVRGWLGGKPELFTQDLYAGADPAHRVRVRLVTTNAWHALFARNMFIRPAPAELAGFQPDFTILHAPEFQADPARDGCRSETVIALSFAAKTIVIAGTSYAGEIKKSIFTVMNWLLPAKGVLPMHCSANVGDKGDVALFFGLSGTGKTTLSSDPERNLIGDDEHGWSDAGVFNFEGGCYAKVIKLSREAEPQIWDASHRFGTVLENVIADEAGRLDLNDGKLTENTRSCYPLPYIPNIVEAGAAGLPRNVVMLTADAFGVLPPIAKLSPAQAMYHFLSGYTARVAGTEKGLGKEPQATFSTCFGAPFLPRRPEVYGRMLADLMARHGADCWLVNTGWTGGGYGTGNRMPIRVTRALLRAALDGSLARVEFVRDPFFGLMVPKALNGVPSEMLNPRDTWADKAAYDRTARDLVARFETNFAAYADAVGEDVKAAAIRAAA
;
A
#
# COMPACT_ATOMS: atom_id res chain seq x y z
N MET A 1 26.41 28.63 3.50
CA MET A 1 25.47 28.18 2.46
C MET A 1 24.15 28.91 2.67
N SER A 2 23.58 29.44 1.59
CA SER A 2 22.20 29.95 1.61
C SER A 2 21.20 28.81 1.88
N VAL A 3 19.96 29.16 2.24
CA VAL A 3 18.87 28.17 2.40
C VAL A 3 18.67 27.36 1.12
N ALA A 4 18.76 28.00 -0.04
CA ALA A 4 18.65 27.34 -1.34
C ALA A 4 19.79 26.34 -1.59
N GLU A 5 21.04 26.74 -1.32
CA GLU A 5 22.20 25.83 -1.46
C GLU A 5 22.10 24.62 -0.52
N GLN A 6 21.62 24.82 0.72
CA GLN A 6 21.42 23.73 1.67
C GLN A 6 20.28 22.79 1.21
N ALA A 7 19.17 23.35 0.72
CA ALA A 7 18.02 22.59 0.23
C ALA A 7 18.32 21.75 -1.02
N LEU A 8 19.26 22.17 -1.85
CA LEU A 8 19.70 21.44 -3.05
C LEU A 8 21.01 20.66 -2.86
N ALA A 9 21.63 20.74 -1.66
CA ALA A 9 22.89 20.05 -1.38
C ALA A 9 22.75 18.52 -1.64
N GLY A 10 23.67 17.96 -2.40
CA GLY A 10 23.71 16.53 -2.74
C GLY A 10 22.70 16.09 -3.82
N THR A 11 21.81 16.96 -4.30
CA THR A 11 20.83 16.62 -5.36
C THR A 11 21.41 16.70 -6.77
N GLY A 12 22.46 17.51 -6.97
CA GLY A 12 23.02 17.83 -8.28
C GLY A 12 22.16 18.78 -9.11
N VAL A 13 21.11 19.37 -8.54
CA VAL A 13 20.28 20.41 -9.18
C VAL A 13 20.93 21.77 -8.91
N ALA A 14 21.11 22.60 -9.95
CA ALA A 14 21.69 23.94 -9.86
C ALA A 14 21.09 24.85 -10.93
N GLY A 15 21.11 26.15 -10.70
CA GLY A 15 20.66 27.17 -11.68
C GLY A 15 19.26 27.74 -11.44
N THR A 16 18.47 27.16 -10.54
CA THR A 16 17.16 27.69 -10.13
C THR A 16 17.30 29.01 -9.39
N GLU A 17 16.46 29.99 -9.72
CA GLU A 17 16.48 31.30 -9.07
C GLU A 17 15.95 31.27 -7.64
N THR A 18 14.86 30.52 -7.41
CA THR A 18 14.19 30.45 -6.10
C THR A 18 13.96 29.01 -5.67
N VAL A 19 14.34 28.68 -4.44
CA VAL A 19 14.05 27.40 -3.80
C VAL A 19 13.24 27.60 -2.55
N HIS A 20 12.04 27.03 -2.53
CA HIS A 20 11.13 27.02 -1.40
C HIS A 20 11.36 25.75 -0.57
N ALA A 21 12.15 25.88 0.51
CA ALA A 21 12.55 24.74 1.33
C ALA A 21 11.61 24.56 2.52
N ASN A 22 11.10 23.35 2.69
CA ASN A 22 10.34 22.89 3.87
C ASN A 22 9.15 23.79 4.26
N LEU A 23 8.48 24.39 3.25
CA LEU A 23 7.32 25.25 3.50
C LEU A 23 6.20 24.48 4.19
N LEU A 24 5.47 25.19 5.04
CA LEU A 24 4.28 24.70 5.75
C LEU A 24 3.05 24.66 4.83
N PRO A 25 2.01 23.88 5.15
CA PRO A 25 0.83 23.72 4.31
C PRO A 25 0.17 25.02 3.85
N PRO A 26 -0.03 26.05 4.68
CA PRO A 26 -0.64 27.31 4.20
C PRO A 26 0.18 28.00 3.10
N ALA A 27 1.50 28.00 3.22
CA ALA A 27 2.38 28.61 2.23
C ALA A 27 2.39 27.78 0.92
N LEU A 28 2.46 26.44 1.02
CA LEU A 28 2.40 25.54 -0.13
C LEU A 28 1.08 25.72 -0.89
N ILE A 29 -0.05 25.79 -0.19
CA ILE A 29 -1.36 26.02 -0.80
C ILE A 29 -1.40 27.40 -1.49
N ALA A 30 -0.89 28.45 -0.84
CA ALA A 30 -0.84 29.79 -1.43
C ALA A 30 0.00 29.81 -2.74
N HIS A 31 1.14 29.09 -2.76
CA HIS A 31 1.92 28.94 -3.98
C HIS A 31 1.18 28.14 -5.05
N ALA A 32 0.57 27.01 -4.69
CA ALA A 32 -0.18 26.17 -5.62
C ALA A 32 -1.36 26.92 -6.28
N LEU A 33 -2.10 27.71 -5.49
CA LEU A 33 -3.20 28.54 -6.02
C LEU A 33 -2.71 29.64 -6.97
N ARG A 34 -1.65 30.39 -6.61
CA ARG A 34 -1.07 31.43 -7.48
C ARG A 34 -0.55 30.88 -8.80
N ARG A 35 -0.11 29.63 -8.79
CA ARG A 35 0.44 28.92 -9.96
C ARG A 35 -0.61 28.14 -10.74
N ASN A 36 -1.88 28.22 -10.36
CA ASN A 36 -3.00 27.48 -10.94
C ASN A 36 -2.78 25.96 -10.97
N GLU A 37 -2.13 25.41 -9.95
CA GLU A 37 -1.88 23.97 -9.81
C GLU A 37 -3.14 23.20 -9.38
N GLY A 38 -4.18 23.89 -8.91
CA GLY A 38 -5.44 23.35 -8.47
C GLY A 38 -6.34 24.41 -7.81
N ARG A 39 -7.34 23.98 -7.06
CA ARG A 39 -8.29 24.85 -6.36
C ARG A 39 -8.63 24.32 -4.97
N LEU A 40 -9.25 25.16 -4.14
CA LEU A 40 -9.79 24.71 -2.85
C LEU A 40 -11.21 24.15 -3.00
N SER A 41 -11.54 23.17 -2.17
CA SER A 41 -12.92 22.79 -1.87
C SER A 41 -13.57 23.84 -0.96
N ALA A 42 -14.90 23.75 -0.79
CA ALA A 42 -15.64 24.60 0.14
C ALA A 42 -15.10 24.52 1.59
N ASP A 43 -14.57 23.37 1.97
CA ASP A 43 -14.02 23.09 3.31
C ASP A 43 -12.51 23.34 3.39
N GLY A 44 -11.89 23.78 2.29
CA GLY A 44 -10.47 24.18 2.26
C GLY A 44 -9.48 23.04 1.93
N ALA A 45 -9.95 21.84 1.55
CA ALA A 45 -9.07 20.82 0.98
C ALA A 45 -8.57 21.25 -0.41
N PHE A 46 -7.32 20.94 -0.75
CA PHE A 46 -6.74 21.28 -2.04
C PHE A 46 -7.06 20.19 -3.09
N ILE A 47 -7.69 20.57 -4.19
CA ILE A 47 -8.06 19.68 -5.29
C ILE A 47 -7.06 19.84 -6.43
N ALA A 48 -6.35 18.76 -6.77
CA ALA A 48 -5.45 18.66 -7.91
C ALA A 48 -5.99 17.66 -8.95
N VAL A 49 -5.69 17.93 -10.24
CA VAL A 49 -5.98 17.00 -11.35
C VAL A 49 -4.66 16.49 -11.89
N THR A 50 -4.50 15.19 -11.99
CA THR A 50 -3.22 14.56 -12.35
C THR A 50 -3.06 14.28 -13.84
N GLY A 51 -4.00 14.75 -14.68
CA GLY A 51 -3.94 14.61 -16.14
C GLY A 51 -4.21 13.17 -16.60
N THR A 52 -3.41 12.70 -17.54
CA THR A 52 -3.58 11.38 -18.19
C THR A 52 -3.32 10.21 -17.23
N HIS A 53 -2.46 10.41 -16.25
CA HIS A 53 -2.10 9.39 -15.26
C HIS A 53 -2.91 9.60 -13.98
N THR A 54 -4.01 8.88 -13.83
CA THR A 54 -4.86 8.92 -12.63
C THR A 54 -4.56 7.79 -11.65
N GLY A 55 -3.46 7.07 -11.86
CA GLY A 55 -2.98 5.97 -11.06
C GLY A 55 -1.52 5.66 -11.37
N ARG A 56 -0.94 4.67 -10.70
CA ARG A 56 0.46 4.29 -10.89
C ARG A 56 0.74 3.74 -12.28
N SER A 57 1.86 4.14 -12.84
CA SER A 57 2.40 3.64 -14.11
C SER A 57 3.32 2.43 -13.86
N VAL A 58 2.73 1.31 -13.42
CA VAL A 58 3.48 0.11 -12.98
C VAL A 58 4.44 -0.42 -14.04
N GLN A 59 4.09 -0.28 -15.34
CA GLN A 59 4.92 -0.74 -16.45
C GLN A 59 6.03 0.25 -16.83
N ASP A 60 6.04 1.45 -16.26
CA ASP A 60 7.04 2.49 -16.49
C ASP A 60 8.00 2.63 -15.30
N LYS A 61 7.97 1.64 -14.39
CA LYS A 61 8.87 1.54 -13.25
C LYS A 61 10.09 0.69 -13.62
N PHE A 62 11.27 1.27 -13.38
CA PHE A 62 12.57 0.67 -13.65
C PHE A 62 13.44 0.67 -12.39
N VAL A 63 14.25 -0.37 -12.24
CA VAL A 63 15.32 -0.46 -11.26
C VAL A 63 16.65 -0.47 -12.01
N VAL A 64 17.61 0.32 -11.57
CA VAL A 64 18.92 0.38 -12.21
C VAL A 64 19.69 -0.88 -11.90
N GLU A 65 20.35 -1.46 -12.93
CA GLU A 65 21.18 -2.66 -12.82
C GLU A 65 22.56 -2.34 -12.21
N ASP A 66 22.55 -1.62 -11.09
CA ASP A 66 23.79 -1.29 -10.39
C ASP A 66 24.55 -2.58 -10.03
N PRO A 67 25.87 -2.68 -10.28
CA PRO A 67 26.65 -3.91 -10.10
C PRO A 67 26.50 -4.55 -8.71
N ASP A 68 26.44 -3.73 -7.67
CA ASP A 68 26.40 -4.17 -6.26
C ASP A 68 25.03 -4.69 -5.81
N VAL A 69 23.98 -4.47 -6.60
CA VAL A 69 22.59 -4.82 -6.20
C VAL A 69 21.89 -5.75 -7.17
N ARG A 70 22.33 -5.81 -8.44
CA ARG A 70 21.62 -6.52 -9.51
C ARG A 70 21.39 -8.01 -9.25
N ALA A 71 22.27 -8.66 -8.49
CA ALA A 71 22.16 -10.08 -8.18
C ALA A 71 20.99 -10.40 -7.24
N ASP A 72 20.60 -9.44 -6.38
CA ASP A 72 19.57 -9.59 -5.37
C ASP A 72 18.20 -9.07 -5.82
N ILE A 73 18.14 -8.41 -6.98
CA ILE A 73 16.86 -7.89 -7.52
C ILE A 73 16.04 -9.02 -8.13
N TRP A 74 14.76 -9.02 -7.82
CA TRP A 74 13.77 -9.88 -8.46
C TRP A 74 13.37 -9.29 -9.80
N TRP A 75 14.21 -9.56 -10.82
CA TRP A 75 13.99 -9.08 -12.19
C TRP A 75 12.77 -9.71 -12.86
N GLY A 76 12.11 -8.95 -13.74
CA GLY A 76 10.96 -9.39 -14.53
C GLY A 76 9.92 -8.30 -14.70
N LYS A 77 8.65 -8.69 -14.76
CA LYS A 77 7.53 -7.76 -15.01
C LYS A 77 7.37 -6.69 -13.91
N VAL A 78 7.82 -6.99 -12.68
CA VAL A 78 7.71 -6.09 -11.51
C VAL A 78 8.85 -5.09 -11.49
N ASN A 79 10.09 -5.57 -11.65
CA ASN A 79 11.28 -4.74 -11.65
C ASN A 79 11.94 -4.87 -13.02
N GLN A 80 11.68 -3.90 -13.88
CA GLN A 80 12.30 -3.83 -15.21
C GLN A 80 13.68 -3.23 -15.09
N PRO A 81 14.70 -3.79 -15.77
CA PRO A 81 16.07 -3.29 -15.69
C PRO A 81 16.23 -1.98 -16.47
N MET A 82 17.07 -1.09 -15.94
CA MET A 82 17.62 0.07 -16.64
C MET A 82 19.14 0.08 -16.52
N ALA A 83 19.84 0.25 -17.63
CA ALA A 83 21.30 0.33 -17.61
C ALA A 83 21.77 1.57 -16.82
N PRO A 84 22.85 1.44 -16.00
CA PRO A 84 23.39 2.55 -15.19
C PRO A 84 23.71 3.81 -15.98
N GLU A 85 24.23 3.65 -17.20
CA GLU A 85 24.60 4.78 -18.10
C GLU A 85 23.36 5.53 -18.56
N ARG A 86 22.27 4.82 -18.89
CA ARG A 86 20.97 5.41 -19.28
C ARG A 86 20.35 6.18 -18.13
N PHE A 87 20.38 5.59 -16.93
CA PHE A 87 19.93 6.27 -15.72
C PHE A 87 20.75 7.55 -15.44
N SER A 88 22.07 7.46 -15.55
CA SER A 88 22.96 8.61 -15.32
C SER A 88 22.64 9.77 -16.27
N ASP A 89 22.48 9.48 -17.57
CA ASP A 89 22.09 10.49 -18.58
C ASP A 89 20.70 11.08 -18.31
N LEU A 90 19.69 10.22 -18.04
CA LEU A 90 18.34 10.65 -17.68
C LEU A 90 18.36 11.56 -16.45
N ALA A 91 19.02 11.13 -15.38
CA ALA A 91 19.11 11.89 -14.13
C ALA A 91 19.83 13.25 -14.34
N ALA A 92 20.87 13.30 -15.15
CA ALA A 92 21.57 14.54 -15.47
C ALA A 92 20.65 15.52 -16.24
N ARG A 93 19.88 15.03 -17.21
CA ARG A 93 18.91 15.83 -17.96
C ARG A 93 17.77 16.34 -17.08
N VAL A 94 17.23 15.48 -16.20
CA VAL A 94 16.19 15.89 -15.26
C VAL A 94 16.72 16.93 -14.28
N ARG A 95 17.97 16.80 -13.77
CA ARG A 95 18.62 17.84 -12.95
C ARG A 95 18.76 19.16 -13.68
N GLY A 96 19.24 19.12 -14.93
CA GLY A 96 19.36 20.33 -15.77
C GLY A 96 18.00 20.98 -16.04
N TRP A 97 16.98 20.17 -16.31
CA TRP A 97 15.61 20.66 -16.52
C TRP A 97 15.01 21.30 -15.26
N LEU A 98 15.18 20.66 -14.09
CA LEU A 98 14.78 21.24 -12.81
C LEU A 98 15.54 22.53 -12.53
N GLY A 99 16.86 22.55 -12.73
CA GLY A 99 17.70 23.73 -12.56
C GLY A 99 17.33 24.92 -13.45
N GLY A 100 16.73 24.65 -14.62
CA GLY A 100 16.22 25.69 -15.52
C GLY A 100 14.84 26.26 -15.12
N LYS A 101 14.22 25.77 -14.05
CA LYS A 101 12.94 26.30 -13.57
C LYS A 101 13.13 27.53 -12.68
N PRO A 102 12.24 28.54 -12.76
CA PRO A 102 12.36 29.73 -11.94
C PRO A 102 12.15 29.43 -10.44
N GLU A 103 11.32 28.45 -10.13
CA GLU A 103 11.01 28.07 -8.75
C GLU A 103 11.02 26.55 -8.58
N LEU A 104 11.59 26.08 -7.46
CA LEU A 104 11.51 24.68 -7.01
C LEU A 104 11.02 24.61 -5.57
N PHE A 105 10.39 23.51 -5.24
CA PHE A 105 9.93 23.18 -3.90
C PHE A 105 10.70 21.96 -3.40
N THR A 106 11.24 22.06 -2.18
CA THR A 106 11.92 20.93 -1.52
C THR A 106 11.27 20.60 -0.19
N GLN A 107 11.21 19.32 0.14
CA GLN A 107 10.81 18.82 1.44
C GLN A 107 11.82 17.81 1.94
N ASP A 108 12.34 18.03 3.14
CA ASP A 108 13.17 17.08 3.90
C ASP A 108 12.26 16.33 4.86
N LEU A 109 12.25 14.99 4.75
CA LEU A 109 11.24 14.14 5.38
C LEU A 109 11.87 12.83 5.85
N TYR A 110 11.14 12.09 6.69
CA TYR A 110 11.50 10.73 7.09
C TYR A 110 10.49 9.71 6.59
N ALA A 111 10.98 8.54 6.16
CA ALA A 111 10.21 7.32 6.01
C ALA A 111 10.60 6.37 7.14
N GLY A 112 9.63 5.97 7.97
CA GLY A 112 9.84 5.15 9.16
C GLY A 112 9.79 5.93 10.47
N ALA A 113 8.83 5.58 11.33
CA ALA A 113 8.66 6.17 12.65
C ALA A 113 9.76 5.74 13.63
N ASP A 114 10.31 4.52 13.47
CA ASP A 114 11.42 4.05 14.29
C ASP A 114 12.73 4.72 13.88
N PRO A 115 13.37 5.50 14.77
CA PRO A 115 14.64 6.18 14.48
C PRO A 115 15.78 5.26 14.04
N ALA A 116 15.81 3.99 14.49
CA ALA A 116 16.85 3.02 14.15
C ALA A 116 16.74 2.54 12.69
N HIS A 117 15.54 2.64 12.11
CA HIS A 117 15.21 2.08 10.80
C HIS A 117 14.69 3.11 9.79
N ARG A 118 14.59 4.38 10.19
CA ARG A 118 14.11 5.45 9.32
C ARG A 118 15.08 5.77 8.19
N VAL A 119 14.52 6.22 7.07
CA VAL A 119 15.25 6.72 5.91
C VAL A 119 14.98 8.22 5.75
N ARG A 120 16.04 9.00 5.58
CA ARG A 120 15.97 10.44 5.29
C ARG A 120 15.72 10.64 3.80
N VAL A 121 14.65 11.35 3.47
CA VAL A 121 14.20 11.55 2.09
C VAL A 121 14.18 13.04 1.79
N ARG A 122 14.75 13.44 0.67
CA ARG A 122 14.60 14.79 0.09
C ARG A 122 13.80 14.70 -1.19
N LEU A 123 12.67 15.38 -1.24
CA LEU A 123 11.94 15.63 -2.48
C LEU A 123 12.39 16.95 -3.08
N VAL A 124 12.65 16.97 -4.40
CA VAL A 124 12.79 18.16 -5.24
C VAL A 124 11.72 18.10 -6.31
N THR A 125 10.85 19.10 -6.39
CA THR A 125 9.73 19.12 -7.34
C THR A 125 9.42 20.52 -7.85
N THR A 126 8.80 20.62 -9.02
CA THR A 126 8.35 21.88 -9.63
C THR A 126 7.04 22.40 -9.02
N ASN A 127 6.22 21.52 -8.42
CA ASN A 127 4.87 21.89 -8.00
C ASN A 127 4.73 21.95 -6.48
N ALA A 128 4.13 23.01 -5.99
CA ALA A 128 3.88 23.23 -4.57
C ALA A 128 2.92 22.17 -3.98
N TRP A 129 1.91 21.73 -4.76
CA TRP A 129 0.97 20.73 -4.27
C TRP A 129 1.61 19.33 -4.09
N HIS A 130 2.62 18.97 -4.91
CA HIS A 130 3.36 17.72 -4.70
C HIS A 130 4.24 17.80 -3.44
N ALA A 131 4.79 18.98 -3.13
CA ALA A 131 5.49 19.19 -1.87
C ALA A 131 4.54 19.09 -0.68
N LEU A 132 3.31 19.61 -0.80
CA LEU A 132 2.24 19.44 0.20
C LEU A 132 1.86 17.96 0.38
N PHE A 133 1.67 17.24 -0.73
CA PHE A 133 1.41 15.80 -0.69
C PHE A 133 2.50 15.05 0.07
N ALA A 134 3.77 15.26 -0.30
CA ALA A 134 4.88 14.58 0.35
C ALA A 134 4.96 14.91 1.85
N ARG A 135 4.72 16.17 2.21
CA ARG A 135 4.68 16.60 3.62
C ARG A 135 3.54 15.94 4.40
N ASN A 136 2.40 15.70 3.77
CA ASN A 136 1.31 14.95 4.41
C ASN A 136 1.66 13.47 4.56
N MET A 137 2.26 12.88 3.51
CA MET A 137 2.52 11.44 3.45
C MET A 137 3.68 10.97 4.31
N PHE A 138 4.78 11.74 4.37
CA PHE A 138 5.96 11.33 5.11
C PHE A 138 5.98 11.95 6.51
N ILE A 139 6.83 11.39 7.36
CA ILE A 139 7.05 11.91 8.73
C ILE A 139 7.88 13.18 8.64
N ARG A 140 7.42 14.21 9.32
CA ARG A 140 8.03 15.54 9.34
C ARG A 140 9.13 15.61 10.40
N PRO A 141 10.37 15.95 10.03
CA PRO A 141 11.40 16.27 11.01
C PRO A 141 10.98 17.45 11.91
N ALA A 142 11.44 17.43 13.16
CA ALA A 142 11.35 18.63 14.00
C ALA A 142 12.21 19.75 13.39
N PRO A 143 11.88 21.04 13.63
CA PRO A 143 12.63 22.15 13.04
C PRO A 143 14.14 22.10 13.31
N ALA A 144 14.55 21.62 14.49
CA ALA A 144 15.96 21.46 14.84
C ALA A 144 16.68 20.37 14.04
N GLU A 145 15.96 19.36 13.55
CA GLU A 145 16.52 18.25 12.75
C GLU A 145 16.73 18.63 11.28
N LEU A 146 16.15 19.74 10.82
CA LEU A 146 16.32 20.25 9.45
C LEU A 146 17.68 20.92 9.25
N ALA A 147 18.30 21.42 10.31
CA ALA A 147 19.62 22.03 10.23
C ALA A 147 20.67 20.95 9.89
N GLY A 148 21.31 21.08 8.72
CA GLY A 148 22.30 20.11 8.26
C GLY A 148 21.71 18.77 7.79
N PHE A 149 20.42 18.71 7.45
CA PHE A 149 19.78 17.50 6.96
C PHE A 149 20.49 16.94 5.72
N GLN A 150 20.92 15.70 5.81
CA GLN A 150 21.56 14.96 4.71
C GLN A 150 20.64 13.80 4.32
N PRO A 151 20.06 13.79 3.10
CA PRO A 151 19.15 12.73 2.69
C PRO A 151 19.92 11.42 2.44
N ASP A 152 19.27 10.30 2.80
CA ASP A 152 19.71 8.97 2.38
C ASP A 152 19.24 8.68 0.95
N PHE A 153 18.08 9.23 0.55
CA PHE A 153 17.54 9.16 -0.80
C PHE A 153 16.99 10.52 -1.26
N THR A 154 17.22 10.83 -2.54
CA THR A 154 16.67 12.02 -3.20
C THR A 154 15.65 11.60 -4.25
N ILE A 155 14.49 12.24 -4.25
CA ILE A 155 13.47 12.12 -5.30
C ILE A 155 13.56 13.36 -6.20
N LEU A 156 13.90 13.18 -7.44
CA LEU A 156 13.83 14.18 -8.50
C LEU A 156 12.49 14.01 -9.21
N HIS A 157 11.52 14.84 -8.84
CA HIS A 157 10.16 14.78 -9.37
C HIS A 157 9.95 15.89 -10.39
N ALA A 158 9.77 15.52 -11.65
CA ALA A 158 9.67 16.40 -12.80
C ALA A 158 8.45 16.00 -13.67
N PRO A 159 7.21 16.28 -13.20
CA PRO A 159 6.00 15.76 -13.84
C PRO A 159 5.81 16.20 -15.29
N GLU A 160 6.29 17.37 -15.67
CA GLU A 160 6.20 17.88 -17.04
C GLU A 160 7.41 17.51 -17.93
N PHE A 161 8.45 16.90 -17.36
CA PHE A 161 9.57 16.36 -18.15
C PHE A 161 9.13 15.05 -18.80
N GLN A 162 9.36 14.95 -20.11
CA GLN A 162 9.09 13.73 -20.88
C GLN A 162 10.39 12.99 -21.16
N ALA A 163 10.43 11.71 -20.81
CA ALA A 163 11.52 10.82 -21.16
C ALA A 163 11.50 10.50 -22.67
N ASP A 164 12.66 10.17 -23.20
CA ASP A 164 12.80 9.68 -24.58
C ASP A 164 12.96 8.14 -24.54
N PRO A 165 11.96 7.37 -24.96
CA PRO A 165 12.02 5.90 -24.91
C PRO A 165 13.24 5.29 -25.59
N ALA A 166 13.65 5.84 -26.71
CA ALA A 166 14.80 5.33 -27.48
C ALA A 166 16.12 5.61 -26.77
N ARG A 167 16.27 6.80 -26.21
CA ARG A 167 17.47 7.24 -25.49
C ARG A 167 17.57 6.64 -24.10
N ASP A 168 16.47 6.69 -23.34
CA ASP A 168 16.44 6.32 -21.93
C ASP A 168 16.21 4.82 -21.71
N GLY A 169 15.78 4.10 -22.75
CA GLY A 169 15.47 2.68 -22.67
C GLY A 169 14.23 2.40 -21.82
N CYS A 170 13.35 3.38 -21.69
CA CYS A 170 12.06 3.24 -21.04
C CYS A 170 10.95 2.91 -22.06
N ARG A 171 9.76 2.56 -21.56
CA ARG A 171 8.65 2.13 -22.39
C ARG A 171 7.88 3.30 -23.03
N SER A 172 7.79 4.42 -22.32
CA SER A 172 7.00 5.59 -22.69
C SER A 172 7.68 6.87 -22.23
N GLU A 173 7.05 8.02 -22.48
CA GLU A 173 7.50 9.33 -21.99
C GLU A 173 7.42 9.46 -20.45
N THR A 174 6.73 8.52 -19.79
CA THR A 174 6.68 8.40 -18.34
C THR A 174 7.75 7.44 -17.85
N VAL A 175 8.49 7.82 -16.82
CA VAL A 175 9.53 6.98 -16.23
C VAL A 175 9.61 7.17 -14.71
N ILE A 176 9.62 6.05 -14.00
CA ILE A 176 9.93 5.97 -12.57
C ILE A 176 11.17 5.10 -12.45
N ALA A 177 12.34 5.72 -12.36
CA ALA A 177 13.63 5.02 -12.32
C ALA A 177 14.29 5.16 -10.95
N LEU A 178 14.71 4.03 -10.39
CA LEU A 178 15.27 3.92 -9.05
C LEU A 178 16.68 3.33 -9.10
N SER A 179 17.70 4.09 -8.69
CA SER A 179 19.06 3.60 -8.44
C SER A 179 19.31 3.52 -6.94
N PHE A 180 19.62 2.32 -6.47
CA PHE A 180 20.00 2.12 -5.08
C PHE A 180 21.45 2.58 -4.81
N ALA A 181 22.35 2.44 -5.78
CA ALA A 181 23.73 2.90 -5.66
C ALA A 181 23.83 4.43 -5.67
N ALA A 182 23.14 5.09 -6.61
CA ALA A 182 23.07 6.55 -6.66
C ALA A 182 22.15 7.17 -5.60
N LYS A 183 21.39 6.36 -4.85
CA LYS A 183 20.41 6.79 -3.85
C LYS A 183 19.46 7.85 -4.40
N THR A 184 19.06 7.68 -5.66
CA THR A 184 18.28 8.66 -6.42
C THR A 184 17.10 7.99 -7.11
N ILE A 185 15.95 8.65 -7.03
CA ILE A 185 14.72 8.28 -7.72
C ILE A 185 14.40 9.40 -8.70
N VAL A 186 14.17 9.06 -9.95
CA VAL A 186 13.66 9.96 -10.98
C VAL A 186 12.20 9.59 -11.23
N ILE A 187 11.29 10.57 -11.09
CA ILE A 187 9.87 10.44 -11.44
C ILE A 187 9.57 11.54 -12.45
N ALA A 188 9.28 11.15 -13.68
CA ALA A 188 9.04 12.09 -14.78
C ALA A 188 7.85 11.66 -15.63
N GLY A 189 7.17 12.63 -16.27
CA GLY A 189 6.05 12.41 -17.19
C GLY A 189 4.74 12.00 -16.50
N THR A 190 4.63 12.15 -15.19
CA THR A 190 3.39 11.86 -14.44
C THR A 190 3.23 12.81 -13.26
N SER A 191 2.01 13.30 -13.08
CA SER A 191 1.62 14.11 -11.90
C SER A 191 0.94 13.27 -10.81
N TYR A 192 0.77 11.95 -11.00
CA TYR A 192 0.18 11.09 -9.97
C TYR A 192 1.11 10.98 -8.76
N ALA A 193 0.74 11.65 -7.65
CA ALA A 193 1.61 11.80 -6.49
C ALA A 193 1.91 10.47 -5.75
N GLY A 194 1.06 9.45 -5.95
CA GLY A 194 1.30 8.12 -5.40
C GLY A 194 2.62 7.47 -5.82
N GLU A 195 3.25 7.92 -6.92
CA GLU A 195 4.58 7.44 -7.31
C GLU A 195 5.68 7.90 -6.33
N ILE A 196 5.57 9.11 -5.77
CA ILE A 196 6.48 9.64 -4.74
C ILE A 196 6.49 8.71 -3.52
N LYS A 197 5.30 8.39 -3.01
CA LYS A 197 5.09 7.48 -1.87
C LYS A 197 5.64 6.09 -2.16
N LYS A 198 5.19 5.48 -3.25
CA LYS A 198 5.46 4.06 -3.55
C LYS A 198 6.90 3.79 -3.98
N SER A 199 7.60 4.79 -4.49
CA SER A 199 9.05 4.70 -4.76
C SER A 199 9.84 4.54 -3.46
N ILE A 200 9.52 5.31 -2.42
CA ILE A 200 10.16 5.17 -1.10
C ILE A 200 9.76 3.86 -0.42
N PHE A 201 8.51 3.40 -0.57
CA PHE A 201 8.15 2.07 -0.12
C PHE A 201 9.01 0.97 -0.78
N THR A 202 9.30 1.10 -2.07
CA THR A 202 10.25 0.18 -2.76
C THR A 202 11.66 0.27 -2.14
N VAL A 203 12.14 1.47 -1.78
CA VAL A 203 13.42 1.64 -1.07
C VAL A 203 13.40 0.93 0.29
N MET A 204 12.34 1.09 1.08
CA MET A 204 12.21 0.41 2.37
C MET A 204 12.19 -1.12 2.19
N ASN A 205 11.48 -1.63 1.17
CA ASN A 205 11.47 -3.05 0.82
C ASN A 205 12.85 -3.59 0.40
N TRP A 206 13.72 -2.74 -0.11
CA TRP A 206 15.11 -3.12 -0.41
C TRP A 206 16.01 -3.12 0.82
N LEU A 207 15.95 -2.05 1.62
CA LEU A 207 16.92 -1.80 2.69
C LEU A 207 16.66 -2.64 3.95
N LEU A 208 15.40 -2.75 4.37
CA LEU A 208 15.03 -3.27 5.68
C LEU A 208 15.27 -4.78 5.84
N PRO A 209 15.06 -5.65 4.84
CA PRO A 209 15.37 -7.07 4.99
C PRO A 209 16.81 -7.36 5.37
N ALA A 210 17.78 -6.59 4.86
CA ALA A 210 19.19 -6.71 5.23
C ALA A 210 19.48 -6.33 6.69
N LYS A 211 18.56 -5.62 7.34
CA LYS A 211 18.60 -5.23 8.77
C LYS A 211 17.73 -6.12 9.67
N GLY A 212 17.20 -7.23 9.14
CA GLY A 212 16.31 -8.13 9.88
C GLY A 212 14.90 -7.56 10.14
N VAL A 213 14.51 -6.51 9.44
CA VAL A 213 13.18 -5.87 9.57
C VAL A 213 12.32 -6.26 8.37
N LEU A 214 11.12 -6.78 8.61
CA LEU A 214 10.16 -7.11 7.56
C LEU A 214 9.38 -5.87 7.15
N PRO A 215 9.56 -5.34 5.93
CA PRO A 215 8.69 -4.32 5.37
C PRO A 215 7.39 -4.97 4.86
N MET A 216 6.26 -4.30 5.11
CA MET A 216 4.94 -4.88 4.88
C MET A 216 3.99 -3.87 4.23
N HIS A 217 3.29 -4.30 3.18
CA HIS A 217 2.12 -3.60 2.65
C HIS A 217 0.89 -4.03 3.44
N CYS A 218 0.71 -3.43 4.61
CA CYS A 218 -0.37 -3.75 5.54
C CYS A 218 -0.78 -2.53 6.34
N SER A 219 -2.01 -2.51 6.84
CA SER A 219 -2.42 -1.61 7.92
C SER A 219 -2.04 -2.21 9.27
N ALA A 220 -1.94 -1.37 10.30
CA ALA A 220 -1.69 -1.82 11.66
C ALA A 220 -2.47 -1.00 12.69
N ASN A 221 -2.98 -1.65 13.72
CA ASN A 221 -3.60 -1.01 14.87
C ASN A 221 -3.22 -1.70 16.18
N VAL A 222 -3.52 -1.06 17.29
CA VAL A 222 -3.27 -1.61 18.63
C VAL A 222 -4.50 -1.40 19.51
N GLY A 223 -4.90 -2.46 20.23
CA GLY A 223 -5.94 -2.40 21.24
C GLY A 223 -5.45 -1.88 22.58
N ASP A 224 -6.37 -1.62 23.50
CA ASP A 224 -6.08 -1.06 24.83
C ASP A 224 -5.15 -1.94 25.70
N LYS A 225 -5.07 -3.25 25.38
CA LYS A 225 -4.17 -4.19 26.06
C LYS A 225 -2.78 -4.26 25.44
N GLY A 226 -2.46 -3.38 24.47
CA GLY A 226 -1.21 -3.38 23.73
C GLY A 226 -1.13 -4.52 22.69
N ASP A 227 -2.24 -5.13 22.34
CA ASP A 227 -2.35 -6.19 21.35
C ASP A 227 -2.33 -5.60 19.94
N VAL A 228 -1.17 -5.61 19.32
CA VAL A 228 -0.98 -5.15 17.94
C VAL A 228 -1.54 -6.17 16.96
N ALA A 229 -2.25 -5.67 15.94
CA ALA A 229 -2.76 -6.44 14.82
C ALA A 229 -2.30 -5.86 13.48
N LEU A 230 -1.89 -6.75 12.57
CA LEU A 230 -1.49 -6.42 11.20
C LEU A 230 -2.57 -6.90 10.23
N PHE A 231 -2.87 -6.08 9.21
CA PHE A 231 -3.90 -6.38 8.22
C PHE A 231 -3.30 -6.30 6.82
N PHE A 232 -2.98 -7.45 6.25
CA PHE A 232 -2.60 -7.57 4.85
C PHE A 232 -3.85 -7.66 3.98
N GLY A 233 -3.78 -7.10 2.78
CA GLY A 233 -4.87 -7.19 1.82
C GLY A 233 -4.69 -6.23 0.66
N LEU A 234 -5.25 -6.59 -0.49
CA LEU A 234 -5.26 -5.76 -1.69
C LEU A 234 -6.40 -4.73 -1.64
N SER A 235 -6.43 -3.82 -2.60
CA SER A 235 -7.53 -2.85 -2.74
C SER A 235 -8.88 -3.57 -2.82
N GLY A 236 -9.88 -3.09 -2.07
CA GLY A 236 -11.23 -3.64 -2.04
C GLY A 236 -11.45 -4.82 -1.08
N THR A 237 -10.42 -5.29 -0.39
CA THR A 237 -10.56 -6.34 0.64
C THR A 237 -11.05 -5.81 1.99
N GLY A 238 -11.15 -4.50 2.16
CA GLY A 238 -11.60 -3.87 3.41
C GLY A 238 -10.47 -3.55 4.40
N LYS A 239 -9.20 -3.54 3.95
CA LYS A 239 -8.03 -3.26 4.80
C LYS A 239 -8.21 -2.01 5.65
N THR A 240 -8.44 -0.85 5.04
CA THR A 240 -8.62 0.43 5.74
C THR A 240 -9.85 0.41 6.66
N THR A 241 -10.99 -0.06 6.16
CA THR A 241 -12.27 -0.11 6.91
C THR A 241 -12.20 -1.00 8.16
N LEU A 242 -11.44 -2.11 8.09
CA LEU A 242 -11.33 -3.06 9.19
C LEU A 242 -10.22 -2.69 10.18
N SER A 243 -9.16 -2.02 9.73
CA SER A 243 -8.08 -1.55 10.62
C SER A 243 -8.44 -0.24 11.35
N SER A 244 -9.36 0.56 10.80
CA SER A 244 -9.86 1.81 11.40
C SER A 244 -11.04 1.54 12.34
N ASP A 245 -10.88 0.59 13.26
CA ASP A 245 -11.87 0.32 14.31
C ASP A 245 -11.81 1.44 15.36
N PRO A 246 -12.93 2.09 15.73
CA PRO A 246 -12.94 3.16 16.73
C PRO A 246 -12.53 2.70 18.14
N GLU A 247 -12.58 1.39 18.41
CA GLU A 247 -12.14 0.79 19.69
C GLU A 247 -10.62 0.44 19.70
N ARG A 248 -9.88 0.74 18.62
CA ARG A 248 -8.45 0.46 18.51
C ARG A 248 -7.72 1.69 17.95
N ASN A 249 -6.47 1.89 18.36
CA ASN A 249 -5.68 3.02 17.90
C ASN A 249 -4.91 2.67 16.61
N LEU A 250 -5.06 3.46 15.58
CA LEU A 250 -4.39 3.28 14.28
C LEU A 250 -2.88 3.60 14.42
N ILE A 251 -2.02 2.65 14.03
CA ILE A 251 -0.58 2.89 13.87
C ILE A 251 -0.34 3.46 12.48
N GLY A 252 -0.99 2.90 11.47
CA GLY A 252 -0.98 3.36 10.08
C GLY A 252 -1.88 2.52 9.18
N ASP A 253 -2.22 3.05 8.01
CA ASP A 253 -3.24 2.46 7.13
C ASP A 253 -2.69 1.61 5.98
N ASP A 254 -1.36 1.68 5.66
CA ASP A 254 -0.86 1.06 4.43
C ASP A 254 0.54 0.43 4.47
N GLU A 255 1.54 1.04 5.12
CA GLU A 255 2.95 0.62 5.02
C GLU A 255 3.66 0.59 6.38
N HIS A 256 4.19 -0.57 6.77
CA HIS A 256 4.81 -0.79 8.08
C HIS A 256 6.09 -1.61 8.00
N GLY A 257 6.94 -1.47 9.04
CA GLY A 257 8.06 -2.37 9.33
C GLY A 257 7.78 -3.18 10.60
N TRP A 258 8.17 -4.45 10.60
CA TRP A 258 8.17 -5.31 11.78
C TRP A 258 9.59 -5.70 12.12
N SER A 259 10.10 -5.20 13.25
CA SER A 259 11.40 -5.52 13.84
C SER A 259 11.23 -6.36 15.11
N ASP A 260 12.33 -6.80 15.72
CA ASP A 260 12.30 -7.46 17.02
C ASP A 260 11.81 -6.54 18.16
N ALA A 261 11.78 -5.22 17.96
CA ALA A 261 11.25 -4.25 18.92
C ALA A 261 9.75 -4.01 18.78
N GLY A 262 9.15 -4.34 17.63
CA GLY A 262 7.73 -4.12 17.35
C GLY A 262 7.46 -3.64 15.94
N VAL A 263 6.29 -3.04 15.75
CA VAL A 263 5.80 -2.52 14.47
C VAL A 263 5.90 -1.01 14.44
N PHE A 264 6.31 -0.46 13.31
CA PHE A 264 6.36 0.98 13.08
C PHE A 264 5.84 1.35 11.69
N ASN A 265 5.15 2.49 11.61
CA ASN A 265 4.63 3.05 10.38
C ASN A 265 5.77 3.66 9.55
N PHE A 266 5.72 3.52 8.22
CA PHE A 266 6.64 4.23 7.33
C PHE A 266 6.20 5.65 7.04
N GLU A 267 4.94 5.96 7.30
CA GLU A 267 4.27 7.16 6.83
C GLU A 267 3.85 8.09 7.98
N GLY A 268 3.70 9.37 7.65
CA GLY A 268 3.17 10.39 8.54
C GLY A 268 1.75 10.80 8.19
N GLY A 269 1.11 10.12 7.26
CA GLY A 269 -0.25 10.39 6.78
C GLY A 269 -0.91 9.20 6.13
N CYS A 270 -2.11 9.42 5.61
CA CYS A 270 -2.93 8.42 4.92
C CYS A 270 -3.17 8.83 3.47
N TYR A 271 -3.36 7.83 2.59
CA TYR A 271 -3.67 8.04 1.16
C TYR A 271 -4.85 7.18 0.74
N ALA A 272 -6.03 7.61 1.15
CA ALA A 272 -7.27 6.87 1.00
C ALA A 272 -7.88 6.98 -0.40
N LYS A 273 -8.51 5.91 -0.90
CA LYS A 273 -9.40 5.95 -2.05
C LYS A 273 -10.76 6.49 -1.58
N VAL A 274 -11.27 7.52 -2.29
CA VAL A 274 -12.47 8.23 -1.84
C VAL A 274 -13.65 8.20 -2.82
N ILE A 275 -13.55 7.44 -3.91
CA ILE A 275 -14.72 7.20 -4.76
C ILE A 275 -15.79 6.44 -3.98
N LYS A 276 -17.03 6.94 -3.99
CA LYS A 276 -18.16 6.38 -3.23
C LYS A 276 -17.93 6.31 -1.72
N LEU A 277 -17.06 7.17 -1.18
CA LEU A 277 -16.84 7.27 0.26
C LEU A 277 -18.15 7.67 0.95
N SER A 278 -18.57 6.90 1.94
CA SER A 278 -19.78 7.17 2.74
C SER A 278 -19.39 7.72 4.11
N ARG A 279 -20.01 8.82 4.51
CA ARG A 279 -19.80 9.40 5.84
C ARG A 279 -20.24 8.47 6.96
N GLU A 280 -21.28 7.67 6.72
CA GLU A 280 -21.80 6.71 7.69
C GLU A 280 -20.90 5.51 7.86
N ALA A 281 -20.25 5.03 6.77
CA ALA A 281 -19.40 3.86 6.79
C ALA A 281 -17.97 4.18 7.28
N GLU A 282 -17.44 5.35 6.87
CA GLU A 282 -16.04 5.75 7.09
C GLU A 282 -15.95 7.24 7.51
N PRO A 283 -16.56 7.61 8.67
CA PRO A 283 -16.68 9.01 9.10
C PRO A 283 -15.33 9.70 9.27
N GLN A 284 -14.30 9.00 9.76
CA GLN A 284 -12.97 9.56 9.98
C GLN A 284 -12.27 9.96 8.68
N ILE A 285 -12.38 9.11 7.64
CA ILE A 285 -11.80 9.40 6.32
C ILE A 285 -12.58 10.54 5.65
N TRP A 286 -13.92 10.54 5.81
CA TRP A 286 -14.77 11.61 5.33
C TRP A 286 -14.36 12.96 5.93
N ASP A 287 -14.30 13.05 7.26
CA ASP A 287 -13.95 14.28 7.95
C ASP A 287 -12.52 14.75 7.61
N ALA A 288 -11.55 13.83 7.54
CA ALA A 288 -10.18 14.15 7.13
C ALA A 288 -10.11 14.68 5.68
N SER A 289 -10.94 14.14 4.78
CA SER A 289 -10.98 14.56 3.37
C SER A 289 -11.58 15.96 3.17
N HIS A 290 -12.33 16.47 4.14
CA HIS A 290 -12.96 17.80 4.11
C HIS A 290 -12.19 18.85 4.93
N ARG A 291 -10.91 18.60 5.27
CA ARG A 291 -10.11 19.52 6.09
C ARG A 291 -9.10 20.30 5.27
N PHE A 292 -8.84 21.54 5.71
CA PHE A 292 -7.75 22.35 5.16
C PHE A 292 -6.41 21.61 5.25
N GLY A 293 -5.61 21.67 4.19
CA GLY A 293 -4.31 21.00 4.12
C GLY A 293 -4.37 19.58 3.53
N THR A 294 -5.55 18.97 3.43
CA THR A 294 -5.75 17.72 2.67
C THR A 294 -5.55 17.97 1.17
N VAL A 295 -4.93 17.03 0.48
CA VAL A 295 -4.81 17.01 -0.99
C VAL A 295 -5.77 15.97 -1.54
N LEU A 296 -6.66 16.40 -2.44
CA LEU A 296 -7.61 15.55 -3.16
C LEU A 296 -7.14 15.42 -4.61
N GLU A 297 -6.88 14.20 -5.07
CA GLU A 297 -6.51 13.94 -6.47
C GLU A 297 -7.72 13.46 -7.26
N ASN A 298 -8.00 14.17 -8.36
CA ASN A 298 -9.04 13.86 -9.34
C ASN A 298 -10.46 13.79 -8.79
N VAL A 299 -10.71 14.42 -7.64
CA VAL A 299 -12.05 14.56 -7.06
C VAL A 299 -12.79 15.69 -7.77
N ILE A 300 -14.03 15.45 -8.16
CA ILE A 300 -14.90 16.46 -8.76
C ILE A 300 -15.51 17.33 -7.65
N ALA A 301 -15.61 18.63 -7.92
CA ALA A 301 -16.33 19.57 -7.09
C ALA A 301 -17.13 20.55 -7.96
N ASP A 302 -18.28 21.00 -7.47
CA ASP A 302 -19.09 22.01 -8.15
C ASP A 302 -18.44 23.42 -8.11
N GLU A 303 -19.13 24.42 -8.67
CA GLU A 303 -18.65 25.81 -8.70
C GLU A 303 -18.48 26.41 -7.30
N ALA A 304 -19.27 25.96 -6.33
CA ALA A 304 -19.15 26.37 -4.93
C ALA A 304 -18.06 25.60 -4.16
N GLY A 305 -17.34 24.68 -4.81
CA GLY A 305 -16.30 23.87 -4.21
C GLY A 305 -16.80 22.67 -3.41
N ARG A 306 -18.10 22.33 -3.48
CA ARG A 306 -18.64 21.15 -2.79
C ARG A 306 -18.21 19.88 -3.52
N LEU A 307 -17.65 18.95 -2.76
CA LEU A 307 -17.10 17.70 -3.30
C LEU A 307 -18.22 16.74 -3.74
N ASP A 308 -18.08 16.15 -4.92
CA ASP A 308 -18.84 14.98 -5.35
C ASP A 308 -17.95 13.74 -5.37
N LEU A 309 -17.98 12.99 -4.27
CA LEU A 309 -17.21 11.76 -4.12
C LEU A 309 -17.82 10.57 -4.87
N ASN A 310 -18.99 10.72 -5.49
CA ASN A 310 -19.59 9.69 -6.33
C ASN A 310 -19.26 9.85 -7.82
N ASP A 311 -18.76 11.03 -8.21
CA ASP A 311 -18.43 11.30 -9.61
C ASP A 311 -17.07 10.69 -9.99
N GLY A 312 -17.12 9.64 -10.79
CA GLY A 312 -15.94 8.97 -11.37
C GLY A 312 -15.57 9.46 -12.77
N LYS A 313 -16.04 10.64 -13.21
CA LYS A 313 -15.84 11.15 -14.58
C LYS A 313 -14.35 11.23 -14.98
N LEU A 314 -13.47 11.67 -14.09
CA LEU A 314 -12.03 11.70 -14.33
C LEU A 314 -11.42 10.31 -14.12
N THR A 315 -11.79 9.65 -13.04
CA THR A 315 -11.32 8.31 -12.68
C THR A 315 -12.09 7.76 -11.48
N GLU A 316 -12.18 6.43 -11.38
CA GLU A 316 -12.62 5.76 -10.14
C GLU A 316 -11.50 5.67 -9.09
N ASN A 317 -10.28 6.12 -9.42
CA ASN A 317 -9.14 6.13 -8.49
C ASN A 317 -8.93 7.51 -7.86
N THR A 318 -10.03 8.15 -7.44
CA THR A 318 -9.95 9.40 -6.67
C THR A 318 -9.27 9.15 -5.33
N ARG A 319 -8.41 10.08 -4.89
CA ARG A 319 -7.60 9.93 -3.69
C ARG A 319 -7.68 11.13 -2.77
N SER A 320 -7.56 10.87 -1.48
CA SER A 320 -7.42 11.87 -0.42
C SER A 320 -6.13 11.59 0.37
N CYS A 321 -5.25 12.58 0.41
CA CYS A 321 -3.99 12.54 1.16
C CYS A 321 -4.05 13.54 2.31
N TYR A 322 -3.97 13.07 3.52
CA TYR A 322 -4.03 13.88 4.74
C TYR A 322 -3.03 13.39 5.80
N PRO A 323 -2.57 14.27 6.70
CA PRO A 323 -1.66 13.88 7.77
C PRO A 323 -2.38 12.98 8.78
N LEU A 324 -1.65 12.00 9.33
CA LEU A 324 -2.19 11.00 10.27
C LEU A 324 -2.96 11.62 11.46
N PRO A 325 -2.54 12.76 12.06
CA PRO A 325 -3.29 13.39 13.15
C PRO A 325 -4.69 13.92 12.80
N TYR A 326 -5.15 13.79 11.53
CA TYR A 326 -6.54 14.08 11.19
C TYR A 326 -7.48 12.94 11.60
N ILE A 327 -6.94 11.77 11.87
CA ILE A 327 -7.65 10.63 12.45
C ILE A 327 -7.58 10.73 13.98
N PRO A 328 -8.71 10.66 14.70
CA PRO A 328 -8.74 10.94 16.14
C PRO A 328 -8.06 9.88 17.03
N ASN A 329 -8.15 8.61 16.64
CA ASN A 329 -7.61 7.49 17.42
C ASN A 329 -6.34 6.93 16.77
N ILE A 330 -5.24 7.64 16.93
CA ILE A 330 -3.92 7.24 16.40
C ILE A 330 -2.92 6.94 17.51
N VAL A 331 -1.90 6.19 17.16
CA VAL A 331 -0.68 6.07 17.94
C VAL A 331 0.26 7.19 17.51
N GLU A 332 0.39 8.25 18.29
CA GLU A 332 1.17 9.46 17.94
C GLU A 332 2.63 9.13 17.59
N ALA A 333 3.23 8.16 18.30
CA ALA A 333 4.59 7.71 18.04
C ALA A 333 4.74 7.00 16.67
N GLY A 334 3.63 6.60 16.02
CA GLY A 334 3.66 5.80 14.81
C GLY A 334 4.31 4.42 14.99
N ALA A 335 4.48 3.94 16.22
CA ALA A 335 5.11 2.66 16.55
C ALA A 335 4.43 2.03 17.76
N ALA A 336 4.41 0.69 17.80
CA ALA A 336 3.84 -0.08 18.90
C ALA A 336 4.64 -1.38 19.11
N GLY A 337 4.23 -2.17 20.12
CA GLY A 337 4.89 -3.43 20.45
C GLY A 337 4.77 -4.52 19.38
N LEU A 338 5.09 -5.73 19.76
CA LEU A 338 5.08 -6.90 18.90
C LEU A 338 3.65 -7.30 18.48
N PRO A 339 3.42 -7.67 17.21
CA PRO A 339 2.13 -8.15 16.75
C PRO A 339 1.72 -9.43 17.48
N ARG A 340 0.47 -9.47 17.91
CA ARG A 340 -0.18 -10.68 18.40
C ARG A 340 -1.00 -11.38 17.34
N ASN A 341 -1.50 -10.62 16.38
CA ASN A 341 -2.33 -11.15 15.31
C ASN A 341 -1.88 -10.63 13.95
N VAL A 342 -1.81 -11.54 12.99
CA VAL A 342 -1.62 -11.26 11.56
C VAL A 342 -2.92 -11.66 10.86
N VAL A 343 -3.56 -10.70 10.17
CA VAL A 343 -4.80 -10.91 9.45
C VAL A 343 -4.54 -10.76 7.96
N MET A 344 -4.79 -11.81 7.20
CA MET A 344 -4.71 -11.80 5.74
C MET A 344 -6.13 -11.67 5.17
N LEU A 345 -6.44 -10.49 4.63
CA LEU A 345 -7.74 -10.18 4.06
C LEU A 345 -7.81 -10.63 2.60
N THR A 346 -8.87 -11.32 2.26
CA THR A 346 -9.23 -11.62 0.88
C THR A 346 -10.68 -11.19 0.61
N ALA A 347 -11.03 -10.94 -0.64
CA ALA A 347 -12.41 -10.74 -1.09
C ALA A 347 -12.69 -11.78 -2.17
N ASP A 348 -13.08 -12.98 -1.74
CA ASP A 348 -13.41 -14.07 -2.66
C ASP A 348 -14.74 -13.82 -3.37
N ALA A 349 -14.69 -13.53 -4.67
CA ALA A 349 -15.89 -13.32 -5.49
C ALA A 349 -16.48 -14.61 -6.04
N PHE A 350 -15.85 -15.75 -5.80
CA PHE A 350 -16.39 -17.07 -6.17
C PHE A 350 -17.31 -17.63 -5.07
N GLY A 351 -17.22 -17.09 -3.85
CA GLY A 351 -18.12 -17.44 -2.73
C GLY A 351 -17.85 -18.81 -2.12
N VAL A 352 -16.62 -19.30 -2.20
CA VAL A 352 -16.24 -20.66 -1.76
C VAL A 352 -15.26 -20.68 -0.59
N LEU A 353 -14.51 -19.59 -0.36
CA LEU A 353 -13.61 -19.52 0.80
C LEU A 353 -14.38 -19.28 2.11
N PRO A 354 -13.96 -19.92 3.21
CA PRO A 354 -14.57 -19.70 4.51
C PRO A 354 -14.39 -18.23 4.96
N PRO A 355 -15.33 -17.71 5.80
CA PRO A 355 -15.28 -16.32 6.24
C PRO A 355 -14.08 -16.02 7.14
N ILE A 356 -13.61 -17.02 7.89
CA ILE A 356 -12.39 -16.96 8.68
C ILE A 356 -11.76 -18.35 8.81
N ALA A 357 -10.44 -18.39 8.83
CA ALA A 357 -9.68 -19.60 9.12
C ALA A 357 -8.41 -19.27 9.91
N LYS A 358 -8.01 -20.15 10.82
CA LYS A 358 -6.70 -20.09 11.47
C LYS A 358 -5.66 -20.73 10.56
N LEU A 359 -4.54 -20.04 10.38
CA LEU A 359 -3.43 -20.51 9.56
C LEU A 359 -2.26 -21.00 10.44
N SER A 360 -1.68 -22.15 10.09
CA SER A 360 -0.37 -22.53 10.59
C SER A 360 0.73 -21.62 10.03
N PRO A 361 1.94 -21.55 10.60
CA PRO A 361 3.04 -20.76 10.04
C PRO A 361 3.33 -21.07 8.56
N ALA A 362 3.29 -22.36 8.17
CA ALA A 362 3.47 -22.79 6.80
C ALA A 362 2.32 -22.33 5.87
N GLN A 363 1.06 -22.43 6.35
CA GLN A 363 -0.08 -21.89 5.62
C GLN A 363 -0.03 -20.35 5.53
N ALA A 364 0.42 -19.67 6.58
CA ALA A 364 0.59 -18.22 6.54
C ALA A 364 1.59 -17.81 5.46
N MET A 365 2.76 -18.47 5.38
CA MET A 365 3.72 -18.22 4.30
C MET A 365 3.13 -18.51 2.92
N TYR A 366 2.42 -19.62 2.77
CA TYR A 366 1.74 -19.98 1.51
C TYR A 366 0.74 -18.91 1.06
N HIS A 367 -0.17 -18.47 1.96
CA HIS A 367 -1.16 -17.43 1.63
C HIS A 367 -0.53 -16.06 1.43
N PHE A 368 0.53 -15.74 2.15
CA PHE A 368 1.30 -14.52 1.94
C PHE A 368 1.95 -14.48 0.56
N LEU A 369 2.61 -15.56 0.15
CA LEU A 369 3.18 -15.67 -1.20
C LEU A 369 2.10 -15.66 -2.29
N SER A 370 0.92 -16.20 -2.02
CA SER A 370 -0.20 -16.17 -2.96
C SER A 370 -0.80 -14.77 -3.10
N GLY A 371 -1.04 -14.06 -1.99
CA GLY A 371 -1.65 -12.73 -1.99
C GLY A 371 -2.98 -12.68 -2.76
N TYR A 372 -3.86 -13.66 -2.49
CA TYR A 372 -5.08 -13.86 -3.27
C TYR A 372 -6.17 -12.85 -2.93
N THR A 373 -6.85 -12.39 -3.97
CA THR A 373 -8.17 -11.76 -3.92
C THR A 373 -8.89 -11.98 -5.24
N ALA A 374 -10.17 -11.59 -5.34
CA ALA A 374 -10.87 -11.53 -6.63
C ALA A 374 -11.21 -10.09 -6.99
N ARG A 375 -11.07 -9.75 -8.26
CA ARG A 375 -11.53 -8.49 -8.85
C ARG A 375 -12.88 -8.72 -9.51
N VAL A 376 -13.80 -7.79 -9.31
CA VAL A 376 -15.14 -7.83 -9.91
C VAL A 376 -15.36 -6.65 -10.85
N ALA A 377 -16.29 -6.79 -11.79
CA ALA A 377 -16.66 -5.74 -12.72
C ALA A 377 -17.01 -4.42 -11.98
N GLY A 378 -16.61 -3.29 -12.54
CA GLY A 378 -16.85 -1.96 -11.95
C GLY A 378 -15.87 -1.53 -10.85
N THR A 379 -14.90 -2.37 -10.47
CA THR A 379 -13.85 -1.97 -9.52
C THR A 379 -12.61 -1.37 -10.18
N GLU A 380 -12.37 -1.69 -11.45
CA GLU A 380 -11.28 -1.14 -12.28
C GLU A 380 -11.72 -1.06 -13.76
N LYS A 381 -11.21 -0.07 -14.52
CA LYS A 381 -11.46 0.04 -15.97
C LYS A 381 -10.91 -1.18 -16.71
N GLY A 382 -11.71 -1.77 -17.61
CA GLY A 382 -11.28 -2.88 -18.49
C GLY A 382 -11.49 -4.27 -17.93
N LEU A 383 -12.06 -4.43 -16.74
CA LEU A 383 -12.48 -5.74 -16.25
C LEU A 383 -13.77 -6.18 -16.96
N GLY A 384 -13.79 -7.43 -17.42
CA GLY A 384 -14.99 -8.08 -17.97
C GLY A 384 -16.10 -8.25 -16.92
N LYS A 385 -17.23 -8.81 -17.33
CA LYS A 385 -18.38 -9.02 -16.42
C LYS A 385 -18.13 -10.10 -15.36
N GLU A 386 -17.20 -11.01 -15.58
CA GLU A 386 -16.91 -12.12 -14.68
C GLU A 386 -15.81 -11.80 -13.67
N PRO A 387 -15.90 -12.34 -12.43
CA PRO A 387 -14.86 -12.17 -11.43
C PRO A 387 -13.54 -12.80 -11.89
N GLN A 388 -12.43 -12.12 -11.61
CA GLN A 388 -11.10 -12.62 -11.92
C GLN A 388 -10.31 -12.88 -10.65
N ALA A 389 -9.80 -14.10 -10.47
CA ALA A 389 -8.83 -14.39 -9.43
C ALA A 389 -7.56 -13.57 -9.69
N THR A 390 -7.10 -12.88 -8.67
CA THR A 390 -5.90 -12.05 -8.72
C THR A 390 -4.94 -12.48 -7.63
N PHE A 391 -3.69 -12.67 -7.99
CA PHE A 391 -2.61 -13.01 -7.08
C PHE A 391 -1.57 -11.89 -7.10
N SER A 392 -1.29 -11.32 -5.95
CA SER A 392 -0.26 -10.30 -5.77
C SER A 392 0.61 -10.69 -4.60
N THR A 393 1.73 -11.33 -4.90
CA THR A 393 2.60 -11.93 -3.89
C THR A 393 2.96 -10.94 -2.80
N CYS A 394 2.95 -11.42 -1.56
CA CYS A 394 3.14 -10.63 -0.34
C CYS A 394 2.18 -9.43 -0.23
N PHE A 395 1.03 -9.46 -0.91
CA PHE A 395 0.06 -8.36 -1.03
C PHE A 395 0.66 -7.05 -1.56
N GLY A 396 1.87 -7.09 -2.12
CA GLY A 396 2.63 -5.91 -2.51
C GLY A 396 3.59 -6.13 -3.69
N ALA A 397 3.33 -7.09 -4.58
CA ALA A 397 4.22 -7.46 -5.68
C ALA A 397 4.89 -6.27 -6.42
N PRO A 398 4.16 -5.19 -6.78
CA PRO A 398 4.77 -4.07 -7.51
C PRO A 398 5.87 -3.33 -6.75
N PHE A 399 6.01 -3.56 -5.45
CA PHE A 399 6.93 -2.84 -4.57
C PHE A 399 8.11 -3.68 -4.08
N LEU A 400 8.17 -4.97 -4.45
CA LEU A 400 9.18 -5.91 -3.96
C LEU A 400 10.40 -5.91 -4.88
N PRO A 401 11.54 -5.31 -4.50
CA PRO A 401 12.77 -5.43 -5.28
C PRO A 401 13.50 -6.76 -5.04
N ARG A 402 13.37 -7.38 -3.86
CA ARG A 402 13.92 -8.70 -3.55
C ARG A 402 12.93 -9.80 -3.90
N ARG A 403 13.41 -11.04 -3.99
CA ARG A 403 12.56 -12.20 -4.25
C ARG A 403 11.50 -12.38 -3.17
N PRO A 404 10.25 -12.71 -3.52
CA PRO A 404 9.13 -12.83 -2.59
C PRO A 404 9.37 -13.76 -1.40
N GLU A 405 10.08 -14.86 -1.62
CA GLU A 405 10.39 -15.83 -0.57
C GLU A 405 11.28 -15.29 0.54
N VAL A 406 12.02 -14.19 0.30
CA VAL A 406 12.77 -13.48 1.36
C VAL A 406 11.78 -12.92 2.38
N TYR A 407 10.75 -12.20 1.92
CA TYR A 407 9.73 -11.61 2.79
C TYR A 407 8.85 -12.69 3.45
N GLY A 408 8.51 -13.75 2.70
CA GLY A 408 7.73 -14.87 3.21
C GLY A 408 8.43 -15.59 4.36
N ARG A 409 9.73 -15.87 4.24
CA ARG A 409 10.54 -16.45 5.32
C ARG A 409 10.62 -15.52 6.52
N MET A 410 10.89 -14.23 6.31
CA MET A 410 10.92 -13.26 7.41
C MET A 410 9.61 -13.21 8.18
N LEU A 411 8.45 -13.25 7.49
CA LEU A 411 7.15 -13.30 8.14
C LEU A 411 6.99 -14.57 8.99
N ALA A 412 7.30 -15.73 8.44
CA ALA A 412 7.19 -17.01 9.15
C ALA A 412 8.12 -17.04 10.38
N ASP A 413 9.36 -16.57 10.25
CA ASP A 413 10.35 -16.53 11.34
C ASP A 413 9.93 -15.55 12.46
N LEU A 414 9.43 -14.36 12.10
CA LEU A 414 8.94 -13.39 13.09
C LEU A 414 7.68 -13.88 13.81
N MET A 415 6.75 -14.50 13.08
CA MET A 415 5.56 -15.11 13.68
C MET A 415 5.95 -16.23 14.66
N ALA A 416 6.85 -17.14 14.27
CA ALA A 416 7.30 -18.24 15.12
C ALA A 416 8.05 -17.73 16.36
N ARG A 417 8.92 -16.73 16.19
CA ARG A 417 9.72 -16.13 17.26
C ARG A 417 8.87 -15.41 18.30
N HIS A 418 7.86 -14.68 17.84
CA HIS A 418 7.03 -13.83 18.71
C HIS A 418 5.67 -14.42 19.05
N GLY A 419 5.35 -15.62 18.55
CA GLY A 419 4.12 -16.33 18.88
C GLY A 419 2.85 -15.64 18.34
N ALA A 420 2.94 -14.99 17.18
CA ALA A 420 1.79 -14.32 16.57
C ALA A 420 0.85 -15.32 15.90
N ASP A 421 -0.45 -15.22 16.19
CA ASP A 421 -1.48 -15.98 15.47
C ASP A 421 -1.72 -15.41 14.07
N CYS A 422 -2.05 -16.27 13.10
CA CYS A 422 -2.40 -15.86 11.76
C CYS A 422 -3.81 -16.29 11.36
N TRP A 423 -4.54 -15.38 10.74
CA TRP A 423 -5.93 -15.54 10.32
C TRP A 423 -6.11 -15.16 8.86
N LEU A 424 -6.75 -16.04 8.09
CA LEU A 424 -7.32 -15.68 6.78
C LEU A 424 -8.76 -15.19 7.02
N VAL A 425 -9.09 -13.98 6.57
CA VAL A 425 -10.43 -13.40 6.71
C VAL A 425 -10.96 -13.05 5.32
N ASN A 426 -12.08 -13.66 4.95
CA ASN A 426 -12.74 -13.44 3.68
C ASN A 426 -13.87 -12.41 3.84
N THR A 427 -13.76 -11.29 3.11
CA THR A 427 -14.76 -10.21 3.05
C THR A 427 -15.58 -10.25 1.76
N GLY A 428 -15.48 -11.33 0.99
CA GLY A 428 -16.07 -11.53 -0.32
C GLY A 428 -17.54 -11.95 -0.28
N TRP A 429 -17.89 -12.95 -1.06
CA TRP A 429 -19.27 -13.40 -1.27
C TRP A 429 -19.60 -14.67 -0.48
N THR A 430 -20.88 -14.86 -0.22
CA THR A 430 -21.46 -16.05 0.43
C THR A 430 -22.79 -16.38 -0.22
N GLY A 431 -23.21 -17.66 -0.17
CA GLY A 431 -24.46 -18.15 -0.78
C GLY A 431 -24.43 -18.21 -2.30
N GLY A 432 -23.25 -18.11 -2.89
CA GLY A 432 -22.99 -18.07 -4.33
C GLY A 432 -21.86 -17.11 -4.64
N GLY A 433 -21.38 -17.10 -5.89
CA GLY A 433 -20.40 -16.14 -6.37
C GLY A 433 -21.01 -14.77 -6.70
N TYR A 434 -20.15 -13.86 -7.19
CA TYR A 434 -20.58 -12.55 -7.68
C TYR A 434 -21.70 -12.68 -8.72
N GLY A 435 -22.78 -11.92 -8.53
CA GLY A 435 -23.97 -11.95 -9.40
C GLY A 435 -25.05 -12.96 -8.96
N THR A 436 -24.74 -13.93 -8.08
CA THR A 436 -25.71 -14.90 -7.54
C THR A 436 -25.78 -14.88 -6.02
N GLY A 437 -24.65 -14.80 -5.36
CA GLY A 437 -24.56 -14.65 -3.90
C GLY A 437 -24.58 -13.19 -3.44
N ASN A 438 -24.41 -13.00 -2.15
CA ASN A 438 -24.36 -11.69 -1.52
C ASN A 438 -22.98 -11.44 -0.93
N ARG A 439 -22.51 -10.19 -0.92
CA ARG A 439 -21.30 -9.84 -0.19
C ARG A 439 -21.51 -10.07 1.29
N MET A 440 -20.52 -10.63 1.97
CA MET A 440 -20.56 -10.91 3.39
C MET A 440 -20.89 -9.64 4.20
N PRO A 441 -21.88 -9.67 5.09
CA PRO A 441 -22.24 -8.51 5.89
C PRO A 441 -21.08 -8.05 6.75
N ILE A 442 -20.76 -6.76 6.71
CA ILE A 442 -19.63 -6.17 7.46
C ILE A 442 -19.71 -6.46 8.97
N ARG A 443 -20.93 -6.53 9.52
CA ARG A 443 -21.16 -6.89 10.94
C ARG A 443 -20.62 -8.29 11.27
N VAL A 444 -20.76 -9.25 10.35
CA VAL A 444 -20.25 -10.63 10.50
C VAL A 444 -18.74 -10.63 10.46
N THR A 445 -18.15 -9.96 9.45
CA THR A 445 -16.68 -9.82 9.34
C THR A 445 -16.08 -9.17 10.59
N ARG A 446 -16.71 -8.10 11.11
CA ARG A 446 -16.26 -7.45 12.35
C ARG A 446 -16.39 -8.34 13.58
N ALA A 447 -17.46 -9.13 13.68
CA ALA A 447 -17.62 -10.08 14.78
C ALA A 447 -16.53 -11.20 14.75
N LEU A 448 -16.26 -11.75 13.57
CA LEU A 448 -15.21 -12.74 13.37
C LEU A 448 -13.82 -12.16 13.70
N LEU A 449 -13.54 -10.97 13.20
CA LEU A 449 -12.28 -10.28 13.43
C LEU A 449 -12.09 -9.96 14.93
N ARG A 450 -13.10 -9.42 15.58
CA ARG A 450 -13.06 -9.14 17.03
C ARG A 450 -12.75 -10.40 17.83
N ALA A 451 -13.40 -11.53 17.50
CA ALA A 451 -13.15 -12.81 18.16
C ALA A 451 -11.74 -13.37 17.91
N ALA A 452 -11.15 -13.08 16.74
CA ALA A 452 -9.76 -13.39 16.47
C ALA A 452 -8.81 -12.54 17.34
N LEU A 453 -9.06 -11.22 17.41
CA LEU A 453 -8.18 -10.27 18.09
C LEU A 453 -8.27 -10.35 19.63
N ASP A 454 -9.45 -10.63 20.20
CA ASP A 454 -9.65 -10.76 21.66
C ASP A 454 -9.29 -12.15 22.22
N GLY A 455 -8.93 -13.10 21.34
CA GLY A 455 -8.55 -14.46 21.69
C GLY A 455 -9.73 -15.39 21.99
N SER A 456 -10.99 -14.98 21.80
CA SER A 456 -12.15 -15.86 22.01
C SER A 456 -12.19 -17.03 21.02
N LEU A 457 -11.64 -16.86 19.81
CA LEU A 457 -11.47 -17.95 18.85
C LEU A 457 -10.49 -19.05 19.33
N ALA A 458 -9.59 -18.78 20.26
CA ALA A 458 -8.72 -19.82 20.81
C ALA A 458 -9.47 -20.90 21.63
N ARG A 459 -10.74 -20.64 21.98
CA ARG A 459 -11.58 -21.49 22.84
C ARG A 459 -12.63 -22.30 22.08
N VAL A 460 -12.71 -22.15 20.76
CA VAL A 460 -13.69 -22.84 19.91
C VAL A 460 -13.07 -24.07 19.27
N GLU A 461 -13.92 -25.02 18.90
CA GLU A 461 -13.50 -26.17 18.12
C GLU A 461 -13.36 -25.79 16.63
N PHE A 462 -12.28 -26.26 15.99
CA PHE A 462 -12.02 -26.08 14.57
C PHE A 462 -12.27 -27.38 13.79
N VAL A 463 -12.71 -27.22 12.56
CA VAL A 463 -12.83 -28.30 11.57
C VAL A 463 -12.00 -27.97 10.35
N ARG A 464 -11.41 -28.97 9.74
CA ARG A 464 -10.63 -28.80 8.51
C ARG A 464 -11.57 -28.71 7.31
N ASP A 465 -11.46 -27.64 6.54
CA ASP A 465 -12.15 -27.48 5.26
C ASP A 465 -11.63 -28.54 4.25
N PRO A 466 -12.53 -29.25 3.55
CA PRO A 466 -12.12 -30.36 2.69
C PRO A 466 -11.46 -29.94 1.36
N PHE A 467 -11.67 -28.71 0.88
CA PHE A 467 -11.13 -28.22 -0.39
C PHE A 467 -9.81 -27.46 -0.21
N PHE A 468 -9.76 -26.55 0.76
CA PHE A 468 -8.63 -25.65 0.96
C PHE A 468 -7.73 -26.06 2.13
N GLY A 469 -8.13 -27.08 2.90
CA GLY A 469 -7.35 -27.58 4.05
C GLY A 469 -7.24 -26.58 5.21
N LEU A 470 -8.09 -25.57 5.24
CA LEU A 470 -8.11 -24.50 6.22
C LEU A 470 -8.79 -24.93 7.53
N MET A 471 -8.32 -24.44 8.68
CA MET A 471 -8.93 -24.69 9.98
C MET A 471 -10.00 -23.63 10.27
N VAL A 472 -11.26 -24.02 10.19
CA VAL A 472 -12.45 -23.16 10.29
C VAL A 472 -13.14 -23.39 11.63
N PRO A 473 -13.56 -22.34 12.38
CA PRO A 473 -14.31 -22.53 13.62
C PRO A 473 -15.69 -23.14 13.34
N LYS A 474 -16.10 -24.13 14.15
CA LYS A 474 -17.42 -24.77 14.02
C LYS A 474 -18.58 -23.87 14.40
N ALA A 475 -18.37 -23.03 15.40
CA ALA A 475 -19.38 -22.11 15.91
C ALA A 475 -18.71 -20.85 16.49
N LEU A 476 -19.39 -19.73 16.40
CA LEU A 476 -19.02 -18.48 17.04
C LEU A 476 -20.28 -17.70 17.44
N ASN A 477 -20.31 -17.20 18.67
CA ASN A 477 -21.43 -16.37 19.13
C ASN A 477 -21.63 -15.13 18.25
N GLY A 478 -22.87 -14.90 17.83
CA GLY A 478 -23.22 -13.77 16.99
C GLY A 478 -22.96 -13.96 15.48
N VAL A 479 -22.49 -15.15 15.07
CA VAL A 479 -22.31 -15.52 13.66
C VAL A 479 -23.17 -16.75 13.36
N PRO A 480 -24.03 -16.72 12.32
CA PRO A 480 -24.77 -17.90 11.90
C PRO A 480 -23.82 -19.03 11.51
N SER A 481 -24.04 -20.23 12.05
CA SER A 481 -23.13 -21.39 11.87
C SER A 481 -23.02 -21.82 10.41
N GLU A 482 -24.10 -21.71 9.62
CA GLU A 482 -24.09 -21.98 8.19
C GLU A 482 -23.15 -21.06 7.40
N MET A 483 -22.88 -19.84 7.89
CA MET A 483 -21.93 -18.95 7.24
C MET A 483 -20.48 -19.37 7.45
N LEU A 484 -20.18 -20.10 8.52
CA LEU A 484 -18.83 -20.59 8.79
C LEU A 484 -18.41 -21.69 7.82
N ASN A 485 -19.35 -22.46 7.31
CA ASN A 485 -19.14 -23.43 6.22
C ASN A 485 -19.80 -22.93 4.92
N PRO A 486 -19.06 -22.32 4.00
CA PRO A 486 -19.64 -21.71 2.79
C PRO A 486 -20.50 -22.66 1.97
N ARG A 487 -20.16 -23.96 1.95
CA ARG A 487 -20.94 -24.97 1.24
C ARG A 487 -22.40 -25.03 1.72
N ASP A 488 -22.65 -24.79 3.01
CA ASP A 488 -23.99 -24.83 3.57
C ASP A 488 -24.86 -23.65 3.13
N THR A 489 -24.25 -22.53 2.75
CA THR A 489 -24.95 -21.35 2.26
C THR A 489 -25.40 -21.46 0.78
N TRP A 490 -24.85 -22.39 0.01
CA TRP A 490 -25.20 -22.55 -1.40
C TRP A 490 -26.45 -23.42 -1.58
N ALA A 491 -27.35 -23.02 -2.49
CA ALA A 491 -28.51 -23.82 -2.86
C ALA A 491 -28.09 -25.10 -3.61
N ASP A 492 -27.16 -24.99 -4.59
CA ASP A 492 -26.59 -26.10 -5.32
C ASP A 492 -25.20 -26.44 -4.76
N LYS A 493 -25.13 -27.53 -3.96
CA LYS A 493 -23.89 -28.02 -3.36
C LYS A 493 -22.88 -28.54 -4.41
N ALA A 494 -23.37 -29.09 -5.52
CA ALA A 494 -22.49 -29.57 -6.58
C ALA A 494 -21.86 -28.41 -7.36
N ALA A 495 -22.59 -27.30 -7.53
CA ALA A 495 -22.02 -26.08 -8.09
C ALA A 495 -20.93 -25.48 -7.17
N TYR A 496 -21.15 -25.48 -5.86
CA TYR A 496 -20.11 -25.11 -4.88
C TYR A 496 -18.86 -25.98 -5.07
N ASP A 497 -19.02 -27.30 -5.09
CA ASP A 497 -17.90 -28.24 -5.18
C ASP A 497 -17.10 -28.05 -6.48
N ARG A 498 -17.75 -27.75 -7.61
CA ARG A 498 -17.06 -27.42 -8.87
C ARG A 498 -16.28 -26.12 -8.76
N THR A 499 -16.91 -25.06 -8.25
CA THR A 499 -16.29 -23.74 -8.13
C THR A 499 -15.11 -23.77 -7.15
N ALA A 500 -15.22 -24.53 -6.06
CA ALA A 500 -14.12 -24.70 -5.10
C ALA A 500 -12.92 -25.40 -5.76
N ARG A 501 -13.13 -26.48 -6.54
CA ARG A 501 -12.05 -27.15 -7.29
C ARG A 501 -11.40 -26.22 -8.32
N ASP A 502 -12.18 -25.41 -9.03
CA ASP A 502 -11.64 -24.44 -9.98
C ASP A 502 -10.73 -23.41 -9.28
N LEU A 503 -11.12 -22.93 -8.10
CA LEU A 503 -10.28 -22.02 -7.33
C LEU A 503 -9.02 -22.71 -6.80
N VAL A 504 -9.12 -23.97 -6.35
CA VAL A 504 -7.95 -24.79 -5.95
C VAL A 504 -6.95 -24.88 -7.10
N ALA A 505 -7.39 -25.21 -8.32
CA ALA A 505 -6.51 -25.30 -9.50
C ALA A 505 -5.80 -23.96 -9.81
N ARG A 506 -6.46 -22.83 -9.57
CA ARG A 506 -5.84 -21.50 -9.73
C ARG A 506 -4.77 -21.25 -8.68
N PHE A 507 -4.98 -21.66 -7.44
CA PHE A 507 -3.98 -21.60 -6.38
C PHE A 507 -2.76 -22.46 -6.70
N GLU A 508 -2.96 -23.69 -7.18
CA GLU A 508 -1.88 -24.59 -7.61
C GLU A 508 -1.04 -23.96 -8.73
N THR A 509 -1.71 -23.43 -9.76
CA THR A 509 -1.05 -22.75 -10.89
C THR A 509 -0.21 -21.56 -10.42
N ASN A 510 -0.74 -20.75 -9.52
CA ASN A 510 0.01 -19.61 -8.97
C ASN A 510 1.20 -20.06 -8.13
N PHE A 511 1.02 -21.09 -7.29
CA PHE A 511 2.05 -21.54 -6.37
C PHE A 511 3.23 -22.22 -7.06
N ALA A 512 3.03 -22.78 -8.25
CA ALA A 512 4.10 -23.40 -9.04
C ALA A 512 5.32 -22.47 -9.24
N ALA A 513 5.11 -21.14 -9.28
CA ALA A 513 6.18 -20.17 -9.42
C ALA A 513 7.08 -20.05 -8.17
N TYR A 514 6.64 -20.55 -7.02
CA TYR A 514 7.33 -20.42 -5.73
C TYR A 514 7.77 -21.79 -5.16
N ALA A 515 7.28 -22.89 -5.71
CA ALA A 515 7.44 -24.22 -5.13
C ALA A 515 8.90 -24.62 -4.90
N ASP A 516 9.79 -24.27 -5.82
CA ASP A 516 11.22 -24.61 -5.71
C ASP A 516 12.00 -23.74 -4.69
N ALA A 517 11.42 -22.62 -4.28
CA ALA A 517 12.06 -21.63 -3.41
C ALA A 517 11.62 -21.72 -1.93
N VAL A 518 10.67 -22.62 -1.61
CA VAL A 518 10.11 -22.79 -0.26
C VAL A 518 10.42 -24.17 0.31
N GLY A 519 10.33 -24.28 1.65
CA GLY A 519 10.53 -25.53 2.37
C GLY A 519 9.42 -26.57 2.15
N GLU A 520 9.70 -27.83 2.49
CA GLU A 520 8.75 -28.95 2.34
C GLU A 520 7.49 -28.75 3.20
N ASP A 521 7.59 -28.10 4.34
CA ASP A 521 6.47 -27.73 5.21
C ASP A 521 5.47 -26.81 4.50
N VAL A 522 5.96 -25.79 3.76
CA VAL A 522 5.12 -24.88 2.97
C VAL A 522 4.53 -25.61 1.76
N LYS A 523 5.32 -26.48 1.10
CA LYS A 523 4.80 -27.33 0.02
C LYS A 523 3.69 -28.25 0.50
N ALA A 524 3.82 -28.84 1.68
CA ALA A 524 2.81 -29.71 2.29
C ALA A 524 1.55 -28.94 2.73
N ALA A 525 1.70 -27.64 3.09
CA ALA A 525 0.60 -26.75 3.45
C ALA A 525 -0.13 -26.13 2.25
N ALA A 526 0.39 -26.30 1.04
CA ALA A 526 -0.19 -25.74 -0.18
C ALA A 526 -1.58 -26.33 -0.44
N ILE A 527 -2.49 -25.47 -0.90
CA ILE A 527 -3.81 -25.88 -1.39
C ILE A 527 -3.60 -26.75 -2.64
N ARG A 528 -4.17 -27.95 -2.63
CA ARG A 528 -4.07 -28.92 -3.73
C ARG A 528 -5.40 -29.58 -4.00
N ALA A 529 -5.65 -29.92 -5.25
CA ALA A 529 -6.77 -30.77 -5.62
C ALA A 529 -6.66 -32.12 -4.85
N ALA A 530 -7.79 -32.56 -4.28
CA ALA A 530 -7.84 -33.91 -3.74
C ALA A 530 -7.59 -34.90 -4.89
N ALA A 531 -6.65 -35.84 -4.68
CA ALA A 531 -6.31 -36.88 -5.65
C ALA A 531 -7.52 -37.78 -5.97
#